data_034b2b53301509a26b6638428d346fe6
#
_entry.id   034b2b53301509a26b6638428d346fe6
#
_cell.length_a   1.000
_cell.length_b   1.000
_cell.length_c   1.000
_cell.angle_alpha   90.00
_cell.angle_beta   90.00
_cell.angle_gamma   90.00
#
_symmetry.space_group_name_H-M   'P 1'
#
loop_
_entity.id
_entity.type
_entity.pdbx_description
1 polymer ?
#
loop_
_entity_poly.entity_id
_entity_poly.type
_entity_poly.pdbx_seq_one_letter_code
_entity_poly.pdbx_strand_id
1 'polypeptide(L)'
;SYNYNNNNGTLSSMLLGTGRTLSFEYDNLLRVSRRNVSGVYQHRRNYMGTGAANRQANQIQYFVYASADGADTKLNYRYDYDAGGNISEIYRSVGSDTLAFYSSYEYDTLSRLVKATDSRGTETYTYNTAGNMLSRTLAGDTVTYSYDNSSWNDLLTAYDGQKIAYEGQTYNSSRNSVSGTVVSGNPVSYYNGKRWNMEWVNGNRLAEASSGTTNVSYTYDRTGLRSTKMVNGTTYHYAYAGDKLVWQEWDGNEMFFFYDESNAPIGFWYHPASGSNVTGYYMTTQQGDITRIEDVNGNVLATYEYDAWGKLISSSGSLATINPLRYRGYYYDTETELYYLSNRYYDPKVSRFINADSTDAVLSANGLYDQNLFAYCDNNPVMRADNEGGFWHIVAGAAVGAVIGVLAQATTNLLSGEDITTDLWKSAITGAVGGFAASTTMGYLGVVAWNAGAAMVVETIDEAFVQKEPINPGTILTEGVIAGAFGVMGGRGNGSRSLFRFGKRTTTNVVKRAVNVSSHKGIKVGLSEAKKAVTYYARSTSNYYETNYNTRSLGYSFTTDVAANIVSKIANGNKITGGRGGINVHNKVSLL
;
A
#
# COMPACT_ATOMS: atom_id res chain seq x y z
N SER A 1 -8.47 -23.50 -5.97
CA SER A 1 -8.36 -24.12 -4.63
C SER A 1 -7.10 -23.65 -3.94
N TYR A 2 -7.17 -23.53 -2.63
CA TYR A 2 -6.04 -23.16 -1.76
C TYR A 2 -5.78 -24.32 -0.80
N ASN A 3 -4.51 -24.69 -0.61
CA ASN A 3 -4.09 -25.69 0.35
C ASN A 3 -3.18 -25.05 1.40
N TYR A 4 -3.39 -25.38 2.67
CA TYR A 4 -2.65 -24.82 3.79
C TYR A 4 -1.88 -25.91 4.51
N ASN A 5 -0.77 -25.54 5.12
CA ASN A 5 0.00 -26.41 5.98
C ASN A 5 -0.73 -26.56 7.33
N ASN A 6 -1.09 -27.79 7.69
CA ASN A 6 -1.85 -28.09 8.91
C ASN A 6 -1.11 -27.76 10.22
N ASN A 7 0.24 -27.67 10.19
CA ASN A 7 1.04 -27.45 11.39
C ASN A 7 1.20 -25.97 11.76
N ASN A 8 1.19 -25.06 10.76
CA ASN A 8 1.50 -23.65 10.98
C ASN A 8 0.56 -22.68 10.23
N GLY A 9 -0.47 -23.20 9.56
CA GLY A 9 -1.48 -22.41 8.86
C GLY A 9 -0.98 -21.63 7.62
N THR A 10 0.26 -21.80 7.19
CA THR A 10 0.78 -21.11 6.00
C THR A 10 0.18 -21.70 4.71
N LEU A 11 -0.01 -20.86 3.69
CA LEU A 11 -0.46 -21.29 2.38
C LEU A 11 0.63 -22.18 1.73
N SER A 12 0.32 -23.43 1.46
CA SER A 12 1.28 -24.35 0.83
C SER A 12 1.17 -24.36 -0.69
N SER A 13 -0.04 -24.20 -1.23
CA SER A 13 -0.24 -24.09 -2.68
C SER A 13 -1.60 -23.50 -3.06
N MET A 14 -1.68 -22.98 -4.28
CA MET A 14 -2.94 -22.60 -4.94
C MET A 14 -2.95 -23.04 -6.39
N LEU A 15 -4.15 -23.31 -6.92
CA LEU A 15 -4.34 -23.64 -8.32
C LEU A 15 -4.55 -22.35 -9.12
N LEU A 16 -3.74 -22.13 -10.14
CA LEU A 16 -3.87 -21.02 -11.08
C LEU A 16 -4.96 -21.33 -12.13
N GLY A 17 -5.50 -20.31 -12.79
CA GLY A 17 -6.49 -20.44 -13.86
C GLY A 17 -6.03 -21.28 -15.05
N THR A 18 -4.73 -21.48 -15.22
CA THR A 18 -4.11 -22.36 -16.23
C THR A 18 -4.11 -23.87 -15.87
N GLY A 19 -4.65 -24.23 -14.71
CA GLY A 19 -4.57 -25.60 -14.18
C GLY A 19 -3.22 -25.97 -13.56
N ARG A 20 -2.26 -25.03 -13.51
CA ARG A 20 -0.95 -25.22 -12.86
C ARG A 20 -1.02 -24.83 -11.39
N THR A 21 -0.19 -25.49 -10.59
CA THR A 21 -0.08 -25.21 -9.17
C THR A 21 1.03 -24.18 -8.92
N LEU A 22 0.70 -23.13 -8.16
CA LEU A 22 1.66 -22.25 -7.51
C LEU A 22 1.86 -22.77 -6.08
N SER A 23 3.07 -23.22 -5.75
CA SER A 23 3.44 -23.71 -4.41
C SER A 23 4.41 -22.76 -3.71
N PHE A 24 4.39 -22.80 -2.38
CA PHE A 24 5.15 -21.90 -1.50
C PHE A 24 6.00 -22.68 -0.52
N GLU A 25 7.23 -22.22 -0.32
CA GLU A 25 8.10 -22.63 0.77
C GLU A 25 8.42 -21.42 1.64
N TYR A 26 8.64 -21.67 2.91
CA TYR A 26 8.89 -20.64 3.91
C TYR A 26 10.21 -20.90 4.63
N ASP A 27 10.86 -19.84 5.06
CA ASP A 27 12.00 -19.92 5.97
C ASP A 27 11.54 -20.09 7.44
N ASN A 28 12.50 -20.20 8.35
CA ASN A 28 12.21 -20.37 9.79
C ASN A 28 11.50 -19.18 10.45
N LEU A 29 11.43 -18.03 9.76
CA LEU A 29 10.68 -16.83 10.20
C LEU A 29 9.32 -16.73 9.50
N LEU A 30 8.87 -17.79 8.83
CA LEU A 30 7.62 -17.87 8.06
C LEU A 30 7.53 -16.86 6.91
N ARG A 31 8.67 -16.39 6.37
CA ARG A 31 8.74 -15.57 5.17
C ARG A 31 8.80 -16.47 3.94
N VAL A 32 8.13 -16.08 2.87
CA VAL A 32 8.17 -16.84 1.60
C VAL A 32 9.59 -16.86 1.05
N SER A 33 10.26 -18.02 1.11
CA SER A 33 11.62 -18.22 0.59
C SER A 33 11.62 -18.73 -0.85
N ARG A 34 10.58 -19.44 -1.27
CA ARG A 34 10.43 -19.94 -2.63
C ARG A 34 8.96 -19.95 -3.05
N ARG A 35 8.73 -19.61 -4.32
CA ARG A 35 7.50 -19.87 -5.05
C ARG A 35 7.83 -20.72 -6.26
N ASN A 36 6.97 -21.68 -6.59
CA ASN A 36 7.19 -22.55 -7.74
C ASN A 36 5.89 -22.64 -8.56
N VAL A 37 5.93 -22.18 -9.81
CA VAL A 37 4.89 -22.43 -10.80
C VAL A 37 5.23 -23.75 -11.48
N SER A 38 4.41 -24.79 -11.25
CA SER A 38 4.70 -26.15 -11.67
C SER A 38 4.98 -26.26 -13.17
N GLY A 39 6.18 -26.78 -13.52
CA GLY A 39 6.64 -26.95 -14.90
C GLY A 39 6.96 -25.65 -15.65
N VAL A 40 7.13 -24.50 -14.96
CA VAL A 40 7.46 -23.22 -15.58
C VAL A 40 8.74 -22.62 -15.01
N TYR A 41 8.70 -22.22 -13.74
CA TYR A 41 9.88 -21.65 -13.05
C TYR A 41 9.80 -21.83 -11.53
N GLN A 42 10.95 -21.74 -10.89
CA GLN A 42 11.08 -21.48 -9.47
C GLN A 42 11.50 -20.03 -9.25
N HIS A 43 10.90 -19.38 -8.26
CA HIS A 43 11.27 -18.06 -7.81
C HIS A 43 11.75 -18.13 -6.37
N ARG A 44 13.01 -17.78 -6.12
CA ARG A 44 13.69 -17.86 -4.81
C ARG A 44 13.92 -16.46 -4.26
N ARG A 45 13.73 -16.30 -2.95
CA ARG A 45 14.00 -15.09 -2.19
C ARG A 45 15.00 -15.40 -1.09
N ASN A 46 16.20 -14.86 -1.19
CA ASN A 46 17.19 -14.99 -0.15
C ASN A 46 17.23 -13.69 0.64
N TYR A 47 16.87 -13.77 1.90
CA TYR A 47 16.85 -12.60 2.80
C TYR A 47 18.25 -12.35 3.36
N MET A 48 18.51 -11.09 3.76
CA MET A 48 19.74 -10.74 4.45
C MET A 48 19.86 -11.52 5.76
N GLY A 49 21.08 -11.89 6.13
CA GLY A 49 21.33 -12.71 7.32
C GLY A 49 20.96 -11.98 8.62
N THR A 50 20.58 -12.75 9.63
CA THR A 50 20.17 -12.27 10.96
C THR A 50 21.33 -11.89 11.88
N GLY A 51 22.52 -11.58 11.37
CA GLY A 51 23.68 -11.16 12.17
C GLY A 51 23.36 -9.97 13.06
N ALA A 52 23.88 -9.93 14.27
CA ALA A 52 23.52 -9.01 15.37
C ALA A 52 23.61 -7.49 15.07
N ALA A 53 24.16 -7.09 13.95
CA ALA A 53 24.21 -5.70 13.48
C ALA A 53 23.07 -5.35 12.52
N ASN A 54 22.18 -6.31 12.15
CA ASN A 54 21.39 -6.16 10.96
C ASN A 54 19.92 -5.86 11.28
N ARG A 55 19.56 -4.58 11.30
CA ARG A 55 18.15 -4.11 11.27
C ARG A 55 17.44 -4.47 9.96
N GLN A 56 18.14 -5.09 9.02
CA GLN A 56 17.72 -5.36 7.63
C GLN A 56 17.35 -6.84 7.38
N ALA A 57 17.17 -7.64 8.42
CA ALA A 57 16.91 -9.07 8.29
C ALA A 57 15.70 -9.44 7.40
N ASN A 58 14.75 -8.53 7.22
CA ASN A 58 13.58 -8.73 6.36
C ASN A 58 13.80 -8.28 4.90
N GLN A 59 14.94 -7.69 4.58
CA GLN A 59 15.25 -7.26 3.22
C GLN A 59 15.73 -8.43 2.38
N ILE A 60 15.30 -8.45 1.12
CA ILE A 60 15.69 -9.47 0.16
C ILE A 60 17.05 -9.08 -0.42
N GLN A 61 18.05 -9.95 -0.26
CA GLN A 61 19.36 -9.77 -0.86
C GLN A 61 19.41 -10.32 -2.29
N TYR A 62 18.85 -11.52 -2.51
CA TYR A 62 18.76 -12.12 -3.83
C TYR A 62 17.33 -12.50 -4.18
N PHE A 63 16.98 -12.21 -5.43
CA PHE A 63 15.66 -12.44 -6.00
C PHE A 63 15.87 -13.16 -7.35
N VAL A 64 15.66 -14.49 -7.36
CA VAL A 64 16.15 -15.34 -8.42
C VAL A 64 15.02 -16.13 -9.06
N TYR A 65 14.89 -16.03 -10.36
CA TYR A 65 14.10 -16.95 -11.18
C TYR A 65 15.01 -18.04 -11.78
N ALA A 66 14.59 -19.29 -11.68
CA ALA A 66 15.27 -20.45 -12.25
C ALA A 66 14.29 -21.30 -13.04
N SER A 67 14.82 -22.25 -13.84
CA SER A 67 14.01 -23.28 -14.49
C SER A 67 13.15 -24.06 -13.49
N ALA A 68 12.15 -24.80 -13.97
CA ALA A 68 11.20 -25.51 -13.09
C ALA A 68 11.88 -26.53 -12.17
N ASP A 69 12.96 -27.16 -12.62
CA ASP A 69 13.83 -28.06 -11.83
C ASP A 69 14.85 -27.31 -10.95
N GLY A 70 15.00 -26.00 -11.18
CA GLY A 70 15.91 -25.14 -10.45
C GLY A 70 17.37 -25.23 -10.90
N ALA A 71 17.67 -25.95 -11.99
CA ALA A 71 19.03 -26.17 -12.48
C ALA A 71 19.62 -24.92 -13.15
N ASP A 72 18.80 -24.23 -13.98
CA ASP A 72 19.25 -23.08 -14.76
C ASP A 72 18.69 -21.78 -14.19
N THR A 73 19.56 -20.82 -13.90
CA THR A 73 19.15 -19.46 -13.56
C THR A 73 18.64 -18.76 -14.82
N LYS A 74 17.44 -18.19 -14.75
CA LYS A 74 16.84 -17.40 -15.84
C LYS A 74 17.08 -15.91 -15.65
N LEU A 75 16.89 -15.43 -14.41
CA LEU A 75 17.03 -14.04 -14.03
C LEU A 75 17.41 -13.97 -12.56
N ASN A 76 18.42 -13.17 -12.24
CA ASN A 76 18.89 -13.02 -10.87
C ASN A 76 19.15 -11.54 -10.58
N TYR A 77 18.60 -11.05 -9.48
CA TYR A 77 18.85 -9.73 -8.93
C TYR A 77 19.53 -9.86 -7.56
N ARG A 78 20.56 -9.04 -7.33
CA ARG A 78 21.11 -8.77 -5.99
C ARG A 78 20.80 -7.31 -5.64
N TYR A 79 20.33 -7.11 -4.43
CA TYR A 79 20.02 -5.80 -3.87
C TYR A 79 20.96 -5.49 -2.73
N ASP A 80 21.55 -4.30 -2.76
CA ASP A 80 22.30 -3.71 -1.66
C ASP A 80 21.51 -2.51 -1.13
N TYR A 81 21.66 -2.21 0.15
CA TYR A 81 20.82 -1.23 0.86
C TYR A 81 21.69 -0.22 1.59
N ASP A 82 21.21 1.02 1.69
CA ASP A 82 21.79 2.06 2.50
C ASP A 82 21.50 1.86 4.01
N ALA A 83 22.05 2.73 4.86
CA ALA A 83 21.83 2.69 6.30
C ALA A 83 20.37 3.00 6.71
N GLY A 84 19.61 3.68 5.85
CA GLY A 84 18.18 3.96 6.00
C GLY A 84 17.28 2.78 5.59
N GLY A 85 17.87 1.76 4.96
CA GLY A 85 17.16 0.59 4.45
C GLY A 85 16.59 0.76 3.05
N ASN A 86 16.93 1.83 2.33
CA ASN A 86 16.57 1.99 0.94
C ASN A 86 17.53 1.20 0.04
N ILE A 87 17.05 0.70 -1.08
CA ILE A 87 17.89 0.05 -2.09
C ILE A 87 18.89 1.07 -2.64
N SER A 88 20.17 0.81 -2.46
CA SER A 88 21.27 1.66 -2.95
C SER A 88 21.85 1.18 -4.27
N GLU A 89 21.91 -0.14 -4.48
CA GLU A 89 22.41 -0.73 -5.71
C GLU A 89 21.62 -1.98 -6.08
N ILE A 90 21.48 -2.18 -7.39
CA ILE A 90 20.94 -3.42 -7.98
C ILE A 90 21.97 -3.98 -8.94
N TYR A 91 22.25 -5.27 -8.82
CA TYR A 91 23.00 -6.06 -9.78
C TYR A 91 22.08 -7.06 -10.43
N ARG A 92 22.29 -7.35 -11.71
CA ARG A 92 21.46 -8.30 -12.47
C ARG A 92 22.32 -9.25 -13.29
N SER A 93 21.84 -10.49 -13.43
CA SER A 93 22.29 -11.42 -14.46
C SER A 93 21.11 -12.06 -15.18
N VAL A 94 21.30 -12.43 -16.45
CA VAL A 94 20.32 -13.12 -17.30
C VAL A 94 20.95 -14.44 -17.75
N GLY A 95 20.24 -15.55 -17.55
CA GLY A 95 20.76 -16.87 -17.87
C GLY A 95 22.04 -17.20 -17.07
N SER A 96 23.07 -17.65 -17.75
CA SER A 96 24.38 -18.01 -17.18
C SER A 96 25.33 -16.82 -17.00
N ASP A 97 24.91 -15.61 -17.31
CA ASP A 97 25.74 -14.42 -17.17
C ASP A 97 26.15 -14.19 -15.71
N THR A 98 27.29 -13.55 -15.50
CA THR A 98 27.72 -13.11 -14.17
C THR A 98 26.88 -11.90 -13.74
N LEU A 99 26.67 -11.75 -12.43
CA LEU A 99 26.03 -10.56 -11.86
C LEU A 99 26.84 -9.31 -12.24
N ALA A 100 26.19 -8.40 -12.95
CA ALA A 100 26.74 -7.11 -13.34
C ALA A 100 25.94 -5.97 -12.72
N PHE A 101 26.58 -4.82 -12.54
CA PHE A 101 25.91 -3.59 -12.12
C PHE A 101 24.74 -3.30 -13.05
N TYR A 102 23.57 -3.01 -12.46
CA TYR A 102 22.36 -2.68 -13.20
C TYR A 102 21.90 -1.26 -12.93
N SER A 103 21.83 -0.85 -11.65
CA SER A 103 21.45 0.51 -11.27
C SER A 103 21.92 0.85 -9.86
N SER A 104 22.03 2.16 -9.56
CA SER A 104 22.26 2.66 -8.20
C SER A 104 21.41 3.88 -7.90
N TYR A 105 21.17 4.13 -6.61
CA TYR A 105 20.26 5.15 -6.10
C TYR A 105 20.82 5.85 -4.88
N GLU A 106 20.60 7.16 -4.81
CA GLU A 106 20.90 7.97 -3.64
C GLU A 106 19.65 8.72 -3.17
N TYR A 107 19.52 8.90 -1.87
CA TYR A 107 18.34 9.49 -1.24
C TYR A 107 18.74 10.65 -0.34
N ASP A 108 17.83 11.61 -0.16
CA ASP A 108 17.99 12.65 0.83
C ASP A 108 17.56 12.19 2.25
N THR A 109 17.65 13.08 3.22
CA THR A 109 17.30 12.80 4.62
C THR A 109 15.80 12.48 4.85
N LEU A 110 14.94 12.80 3.87
CA LEU A 110 13.51 12.44 3.85
C LEU A 110 13.26 11.16 3.06
N SER A 111 14.31 10.42 2.66
CA SER A 111 14.25 9.23 1.82
C SER A 111 13.66 9.49 0.43
N ARG A 112 13.71 10.72 -0.10
CA ARG A 112 13.33 11.01 -1.49
C ARG A 112 14.49 10.70 -2.41
N LEU A 113 14.23 10.13 -3.58
CA LEU A 113 15.24 9.80 -4.59
C LEU A 113 15.85 11.09 -5.15
N VAL A 114 17.15 11.31 -4.95
CA VAL A 114 17.87 12.48 -5.46
C VAL A 114 18.82 12.16 -6.61
N LYS A 115 19.16 10.87 -6.77
CA LYS A 115 20.03 10.42 -7.86
C LYS A 115 19.74 8.97 -8.22
N ALA A 116 19.72 8.68 -9.50
CA ALA A 116 19.65 7.33 -10.06
C ALA A 116 20.71 7.19 -11.16
N THR A 117 21.38 6.04 -11.20
CA THR A 117 22.33 5.70 -12.26
C THR A 117 21.93 4.38 -12.89
N ASP A 118 21.81 4.33 -14.20
CA ASP A 118 21.51 3.14 -15.00
C ASP A 118 22.29 3.15 -16.32
N SER A 119 21.91 2.32 -17.28
CA SER A 119 22.58 2.23 -18.61
C SER A 119 22.56 3.53 -19.41
N ARG A 120 21.67 4.48 -19.10
CA ARG A 120 21.59 5.80 -19.76
C ARG A 120 22.57 6.82 -19.15
N GLY A 121 23.15 6.50 -18.00
CA GLY A 121 24.00 7.40 -17.21
C GLY A 121 23.35 7.79 -15.88
N THR A 122 23.80 8.90 -15.33
CA THR A 122 23.32 9.42 -14.04
C THR A 122 22.25 10.48 -14.25
N GLU A 123 21.12 10.30 -13.59
CA GLU A 123 20.03 11.26 -13.52
C GLU A 123 19.88 11.79 -12.08
N THR A 124 19.73 13.11 -11.92
CA THR A 124 19.59 13.77 -10.63
C THR A 124 18.26 14.50 -10.52
N TYR A 125 17.74 14.61 -9.29
CA TYR A 125 16.43 15.19 -9.00
C TYR A 125 16.55 16.22 -7.89
N THR A 126 15.82 17.33 -8.00
CA THR A 126 15.74 18.35 -6.95
C THR A 126 14.28 18.59 -6.55
N TYR A 127 14.07 18.94 -5.29
CA TYR A 127 12.72 19.12 -4.71
C TYR A 127 12.66 20.39 -3.88
N ASN A 128 11.47 20.98 -3.79
CA ASN A 128 11.20 21.99 -2.78
C ASN A 128 10.84 21.36 -1.42
N THR A 129 10.59 22.20 -0.43
CA THR A 129 10.23 21.79 0.94
C THR A 129 8.88 21.06 1.02
N ALA A 130 7.95 21.32 0.08
CA ALA A 130 6.66 20.64 -0.03
C ALA A 130 6.72 19.32 -0.80
N GLY A 131 7.92 18.83 -1.16
CA GLY A 131 8.08 17.59 -1.90
C GLY A 131 7.78 17.68 -3.40
N ASN A 132 7.59 18.87 -3.94
CA ASN A 132 7.45 19.03 -5.39
C ASN A 132 8.81 18.90 -6.08
N MET A 133 8.90 18.08 -7.13
CA MET A 133 10.08 17.98 -7.96
C MET A 133 10.28 19.30 -8.73
N LEU A 134 11.47 19.89 -8.64
CA LEU A 134 11.82 21.15 -9.31
C LEU A 134 12.59 20.91 -10.62
N SER A 135 13.40 19.86 -10.66
CA SER A 135 14.14 19.50 -11.86
C SER A 135 14.50 18.02 -11.87
N ARG A 136 14.71 17.50 -13.07
CA ARG A 136 15.43 16.25 -13.33
C ARG A 136 16.47 16.51 -14.44
N THR A 137 17.69 16.00 -14.23
CA THR A 137 18.82 16.22 -15.15
C THR A 137 19.46 14.90 -15.49
N LEU A 138 19.46 14.54 -16.78
CA LEU A 138 20.12 13.35 -17.32
C LEU A 138 21.14 13.78 -18.39
N ALA A 139 22.40 13.38 -18.23
CA ALA A 139 23.47 13.65 -19.19
C ALA A 139 23.66 15.16 -19.53
N GLY A 140 23.30 16.05 -18.61
CA GLY A 140 23.36 17.51 -18.79
C GLY A 140 22.06 18.16 -19.27
N ASP A 141 21.13 17.38 -19.81
CA ASP A 141 19.81 17.88 -20.21
C ASP A 141 18.91 18.00 -18.98
N THR A 142 18.45 19.21 -18.70
CA THR A 142 17.61 19.51 -17.54
C THR A 142 16.19 19.85 -17.94
N VAL A 143 15.25 19.09 -17.41
CA VAL A 143 13.81 19.38 -17.47
C VAL A 143 13.40 20.08 -16.19
N THR A 144 12.63 21.15 -16.29
CA THR A 144 12.21 21.98 -15.15
C THR A 144 10.71 21.87 -14.89
N TYR A 145 10.33 22.06 -13.62
CA TYR A 145 8.96 22.02 -13.14
C TYR A 145 8.61 23.34 -12.47
N SER A 146 7.48 23.94 -12.80
CA SER A 146 7.02 25.18 -12.18
C SER A 146 5.72 24.98 -11.40
N TYR A 147 5.59 25.69 -10.27
CA TYR A 147 4.44 25.64 -9.35
C TYR A 147 4.03 27.06 -8.96
N ASP A 148 3.51 27.82 -9.93
CA ASP A 148 3.23 29.24 -9.79
C ASP A 148 1.83 29.55 -9.23
N ASN A 149 1.04 28.54 -8.82
CA ASN A 149 -0.29 28.74 -8.27
C ASN A 149 -0.20 28.99 -6.77
N SER A 150 -0.45 30.22 -6.34
CA SER A 150 -0.36 30.64 -4.94
C SER A 150 -1.43 30.03 -4.02
N SER A 151 -2.54 29.55 -4.59
CA SER A 151 -3.64 28.94 -3.85
C SER A 151 -3.49 27.41 -3.75
N TRP A 152 -2.64 26.81 -4.60
CA TRP A 152 -2.39 25.38 -4.63
C TRP A 152 -0.94 25.10 -5.03
N ASN A 153 -0.07 25.06 -4.05
CA ASN A 153 1.39 25.01 -4.23
C ASN A 153 1.91 23.70 -4.87
N ASP A 154 1.10 22.62 -4.90
CA ASP A 154 1.49 21.34 -5.49
C ASP A 154 1.04 21.20 -6.94
N LEU A 155 0.30 22.18 -7.46
CA LEU A 155 -0.21 22.15 -8.80
C LEU A 155 0.91 22.47 -9.80
N LEU A 156 1.25 21.52 -10.67
CA LEU A 156 2.27 21.71 -11.71
C LEU A 156 1.76 22.68 -12.77
N THR A 157 2.27 23.89 -12.80
CA THR A 157 1.84 24.93 -13.74
C THR A 157 2.61 24.96 -15.05
N ALA A 158 3.83 24.38 -15.06
CA ALA A 158 4.58 24.15 -16.29
C ALA A 158 5.54 22.97 -16.14
N TYR A 159 5.75 22.26 -17.24
CA TYR A 159 6.74 21.21 -17.41
C TYR A 159 7.61 21.54 -18.63
N ASP A 160 8.93 21.57 -18.43
CA ASP A 160 9.90 21.96 -19.48
C ASP A 160 9.52 23.30 -20.15
N GLY A 161 9.16 24.30 -19.35
CA GLY A 161 8.72 25.62 -19.80
C GLY A 161 7.35 25.67 -20.47
N GLN A 162 6.69 24.53 -20.70
CA GLN A 162 5.37 24.46 -21.33
C GLN A 162 4.26 24.52 -20.29
N LYS A 163 3.40 25.53 -20.37
CA LYS A 163 2.30 25.75 -19.42
C LYS A 163 1.26 24.63 -19.47
N ILE A 164 0.72 24.28 -18.33
CA ILE A 164 -0.35 23.29 -18.13
C ILE A 164 -1.59 24.03 -17.65
N ALA A 165 -2.76 23.76 -18.25
CA ALA A 165 -4.04 24.33 -17.82
C ALA A 165 -4.91 23.24 -17.20
N TYR A 166 -5.64 23.61 -16.16
CA TYR A 166 -6.53 22.75 -15.38
C TYR A 166 -7.99 23.15 -15.60
N GLU A 167 -8.95 22.34 -15.15
CA GLU A 167 -10.38 22.69 -15.22
C GLU A 167 -10.65 24.10 -14.68
N GLY A 168 -11.47 24.87 -15.39
CA GLY A 168 -11.71 26.28 -15.16
C GLY A 168 -10.69 27.22 -15.81
N GLN A 169 -9.65 26.68 -16.43
CA GLN A 169 -8.63 27.45 -17.14
C GLN A 169 -8.66 27.18 -18.65
N THR A 170 -8.11 28.13 -19.42
CA THR A 170 -7.92 28.02 -20.86
C THR A 170 -6.45 28.18 -21.22
N TYR A 171 -5.92 27.26 -22.02
CA TYR A 171 -4.56 27.33 -22.57
C TYR A 171 -4.55 28.06 -23.92
N ASN A 172 -3.66 29.01 -24.07
CA ASN A 172 -3.38 29.69 -25.33
C ASN A 172 -2.07 29.18 -25.94
N SER A 173 -2.17 28.41 -27.01
CA SER A 173 -1.01 27.77 -27.65
C SER A 173 -0.07 28.77 -28.31
N SER A 174 -0.59 29.88 -28.87
CA SER A 174 0.23 30.88 -29.56
C SER A 174 1.11 31.69 -28.61
N ARG A 175 0.74 31.78 -27.33
CA ARG A 175 1.43 32.57 -26.30
C ARG A 175 2.04 31.72 -25.20
N ASN A 176 1.84 30.40 -25.24
CA ASN A 176 2.16 29.48 -24.14
C ASN A 176 1.72 30.05 -22.78
N SER A 177 0.47 30.46 -22.68
CA SER A 177 -0.07 31.10 -21.50
C SER A 177 -1.40 30.46 -21.06
N VAL A 178 -1.72 30.61 -19.78
CA VAL A 178 -2.94 30.09 -19.18
C VAL A 178 -3.72 31.25 -18.56
N SER A 179 -5.04 31.27 -18.72
CA SER A 179 -5.96 32.22 -18.11
C SER A 179 -7.13 31.50 -17.46
N GLY A 180 -7.82 32.16 -16.51
CA GLY A 180 -8.91 31.57 -15.75
C GLY A 180 -8.46 31.09 -14.37
N THR A 181 -9.40 30.54 -13.61
CA THR A 181 -9.19 30.08 -12.23
C THR A 181 -9.28 28.55 -12.18
N VAL A 182 -8.37 27.92 -11.45
CA VAL A 182 -8.40 26.46 -11.22
C VAL A 182 -9.64 26.09 -10.42
N VAL A 183 -10.40 25.11 -10.93
CA VAL A 183 -11.58 24.54 -10.27
C VAL A 183 -11.24 23.18 -9.64
N SER A 184 -10.38 22.40 -10.29
CA SER A 184 -9.95 21.09 -9.80
C SER A 184 -8.48 20.82 -10.14
N GLY A 185 -7.94 19.71 -9.62
CA GLY A 185 -6.59 19.23 -9.96
C GLY A 185 -6.50 18.42 -11.26
N ASN A 186 -7.52 18.48 -12.13
CA ASN A 186 -7.56 17.75 -13.40
C ASN A 186 -7.04 18.62 -14.54
N PRO A 187 -5.98 18.24 -15.25
CA PRO A 187 -5.47 19.02 -16.37
C PRO A 187 -6.38 18.91 -17.60
N VAL A 188 -6.70 20.03 -18.23
CA VAL A 188 -7.43 20.10 -19.51
C VAL A 188 -6.50 20.32 -20.70
N SER A 189 -5.32 20.91 -20.46
CA SER A 189 -4.23 20.97 -21.43
C SER A 189 -2.93 20.59 -20.74
N TYR A 190 -2.47 19.38 -20.97
CA TYR A 190 -1.34 18.75 -20.31
C TYR A 190 -0.14 18.62 -21.25
N TYR A 191 1.08 18.75 -20.72
CA TYR A 191 2.31 18.58 -21.50
C TYR A 191 3.31 17.68 -20.79
N ASN A 192 3.80 16.65 -21.51
CA ASN A 192 4.82 15.71 -21.07
C ASN A 192 5.87 15.40 -22.15
N GLY A 193 6.20 16.43 -22.98
CA GLY A 193 6.93 16.29 -24.23
C GLY A 193 5.99 16.27 -25.44
N LYS A 194 4.70 16.02 -25.22
CA LYS A 194 3.61 16.05 -26.18
C LYS A 194 2.43 16.80 -25.57
N ARG A 195 1.73 17.62 -26.36
CA ARG A 195 0.55 18.35 -25.86
C ARG A 195 -0.69 17.47 -25.94
N TRP A 196 -1.40 17.32 -24.81
CA TRP A 196 -2.65 16.60 -24.67
C TRP A 196 -3.78 17.55 -24.32
N ASN A 197 -4.92 17.42 -24.99
CA ASN A 197 -6.20 17.96 -24.52
C ASN A 197 -6.93 16.84 -23.78
N MET A 198 -7.46 17.13 -22.61
CA MET A 198 -8.07 16.15 -21.71
C MET A 198 -9.43 16.60 -21.23
N GLU A 199 -10.37 15.67 -21.12
CA GLU A 199 -11.69 15.88 -20.55
C GLU A 199 -11.92 14.91 -19.39
N TRP A 200 -12.57 15.40 -18.35
CA TRP A 200 -12.76 14.66 -17.10
C TRP A 200 -14.24 14.57 -16.75
N VAL A 201 -14.64 13.45 -16.12
CA VAL A 201 -16.00 13.19 -15.65
C VAL A 201 -15.97 12.63 -14.24
N ASN A 202 -17.09 12.76 -13.53
CA ASN A 202 -17.26 12.21 -12.18
C ASN A 202 -16.11 12.54 -11.21
N GLY A 203 -15.64 13.79 -11.28
CA GLY A 203 -14.60 14.32 -10.41
C GLY A 203 -13.19 14.12 -10.99
N ASN A 204 -12.63 12.91 -10.96
CA ASN A 204 -11.23 12.64 -11.33
C ASN A 204 -11.07 11.51 -12.37
N ARG A 205 -12.13 11.20 -13.13
CA ARG A 205 -12.08 10.15 -14.18
C ARG A 205 -11.78 10.80 -15.53
N LEU A 206 -10.67 10.39 -16.15
CA LEU A 206 -10.32 10.84 -17.50
C LEU A 206 -11.32 10.27 -18.50
N ALA A 207 -12.12 11.11 -19.16
CA ALA A 207 -13.08 10.68 -20.17
C ALA A 207 -12.46 10.63 -21.56
N GLU A 208 -11.66 11.66 -21.90
CA GLU A 208 -11.02 11.75 -23.20
C GLU A 208 -9.61 12.31 -23.09
N ALA A 209 -8.71 11.86 -23.96
CA ALA A 209 -7.40 12.42 -24.16
C ALA A 209 -7.08 12.46 -25.66
N SER A 210 -6.64 13.61 -26.17
CA SER A 210 -6.32 13.77 -27.59
C SER A 210 -5.01 14.52 -27.79
N SER A 211 -4.24 14.08 -28.79
CA SER A 211 -2.99 14.73 -29.20
C SER A 211 -2.65 14.38 -30.66
N GLY A 212 -2.64 15.37 -31.55
CA GLY A 212 -2.46 15.14 -32.97
C GLY A 212 -3.58 14.26 -33.54
N THR A 213 -3.22 13.10 -34.09
CA THR A 213 -4.16 12.10 -34.61
C THR A 213 -4.57 11.04 -33.60
N THR A 214 -3.99 11.05 -32.41
CA THR A 214 -4.33 10.10 -31.33
C THR A 214 -5.53 10.60 -30.57
N ASN A 215 -6.60 9.79 -30.54
CA ASN A 215 -7.78 10.05 -29.74
C ASN A 215 -8.06 8.80 -28.89
N VAL A 216 -8.25 9.02 -27.60
CA VAL A 216 -8.56 7.96 -26.63
C VAL A 216 -9.75 8.41 -25.80
N SER A 217 -10.74 7.54 -25.65
CA SER A 217 -11.85 7.77 -24.72
C SER A 217 -12.02 6.61 -23.76
N TYR A 218 -12.56 6.90 -22.60
CA TYR A 218 -12.69 5.94 -21.51
C TYR A 218 -14.09 6.00 -20.91
N THR A 219 -14.62 4.83 -20.54
CA THR A 219 -15.82 4.74 -19.71
C THR A 219 -15.52 3.98 -18.43
N TYR A 220 -16.33 4.20 -17.41
CA TYR A 220 -16.15 3.62 -16.08
C TYR A 220 -17.42 2.95 -15.60
N ASP A 221 -17.26 1.90 -14.81
CA ASP A 221 -18.37 1.23 -14.15
C ASP A 221 -18.85 2.01 -12.90
N ARG A 222 -19.81 1.44 -12.18
CA ARG A 222 -20.39 2.06 -10.96
C ARG A 222 -19.41 2.12 -9.79
N THR A 223 -18.36 1.31 -9.80
CA THR A 223 -17.30 1.32 -8.79
C THR A 223 -16.20 2.31 -9.11
N GLY A 224 -16.24 2.91 -10.31
CA GLY A 224 -15.25 3.84 -10.81
C GLY A 224 -14.05 3.18 -11.49
N LEU A 225 -14.10 1.86 -11.72
CA LEU A 225 -13.10 1.16 -12.51
C LEU A 225 -13.38 1.33 -14.01
N ARG A 226 -12.33 1.39 -14.82
CA ARG A 226 -12.41 1.60 -16.26
C ARG A 226 -13.06 0.38 -16.93
N SER A 227 -14.26 0.56 -17.52
CA SER A 227 -15.01 -0.50 -18.20
C SER A 227 -14.66 -0.64 -19.67
N THR A 228 -14.36 0.49 -20.34
CA THR A 228 -13.88 0.49 -21.72
C THR A 228 -12.78 1.51 -21.96
N LYS A 229 -11.98 1.26 -23.00
CA LYS A 229 -11.08 2.21 -23.63
C LYS A 229 -11.28 2.12 -25.13
N MET A 230 -11.47 3.24 -25.80
CA MET A 230 -11.48 3.30 -27.27
C MET A 230 -10.28 4.09 -27.76
N VAL A 231 -9.51 3.52 -28.66
CA VAL A 231 -8.32 4.12 -29.27
C VAL A 231 -8.49 4.12 -30.80
N ASN A 232 -8.65 5.31 -31.39
CA ASN A 232 -8.75 5.46 -32.85
C ASN A 232 -9.77 4.50 -33.52
N GLY A 233 -10.86 4.17 -32.81
CA GLY A 233 -11.91 3.28 -33.29
C GLY A 233 -11.86 1.84 -32.78
N THR A 234 -10.73 1.35 -32.25
CA THR A 234 -10.65 0.05 -31.57
C THR A 234 -11.11 0.18 -30.11
N THR A 235 -12.09 -0.63 -29.73
CA THR A 235 -12.61 -0.64 -28.35
C THR A 235 -12.03 -1.82 -27.57
N TYR A 236 -11.51 -1.51 -26.38
CA TYR A 236 -11.07 -2.47 -25.36
C TYR A 236 -12.14 -2.56 -24.28
N HIS A 237 -12.52 -3.76 -23.91
CA HIS A 237 -13.42 -4.05 -22.79
C HIS A 237 -12.66 -4.68 -21.63
N TYR A 238 -13.06 -4.37 -20.41
CA TYR A 238 -12.36 -4.81 -19.19
C TYR A 238 -13.33 -5.46 -18.20
N ALA A 239 -12.85 -6.50 -17.51
CA ALA A 239 -13.53 -7.05 -16.34
C ALA A 239 -12.55 -7.17 -15.17
N TYR A 240 -13.08 -6.97 -13.96
CA TYR A 240 -12.32 -6.95 -12.72
C TYR A 240 -12.84 -7.94 -11.70
N ALA A 241 -11.95 -8.46 -10.86
CA ALA A 241 -12.26 -9.15 -9.62
C ALA A 241 -11.77 -8.27 -8.46
N GLY A 242 -12.70 -7.60 -7.77
CA GLY A 242 -12.35 -6.47 -6.91
C GLY A 242 -11.77 -5.33 -7.74
N ASP A 243 -10.56 -4.92 -7.44
CA ASP A 243 -9.79 -3.88 -8.16
C ASP A 243 -8.81 -4.46 -9.21
N LYS A 244 -8.67 -5.79 -9.29
CA LYS A 244 -7.72 -6.47 -10.18
C LYS A 244 -8.34 -6.78 -11.54
N LEU A 245 -7.67 -6.31 -12.60
CA LEU A 245 -8.04 -6.64 -13.98
C LEU A 245 -7.86 -8.14 -14.22
N VAL A 246 -8.97 -8.85 -14.49
CA VAL A 246 -8.91 -10.30 -14.76
C VAL A 246 -9.12 -10.65 -16.23
N TRP A 247 -9.67 -9.72 -17.02
CA TRP A 247 -9.93 -9.94 -18.43
C TRP A 247 -9.96 -8.64 -19.22
N GLN A 248 -9.44 -8.70 -20.45
CA GLN A 248 -9.64 -7.67 -21.46
C GLN A 248 -9.89 -8.32 -22.82
N GLU A 249 -10.65 -7.61 -23.68
CA GLU A 249 -10.96 -8.00 -25.06
C GLU A 249 -10.83 -6.79 -25.97
N TRP A 250 -10.34 -7.00 -27.22
CA TRP A 250 -10.30 -5.99 -28.28
C TRP A 250 -10.17 -6.69 -29.62
N ASP A 251 -10.97 -6.31 -30.62
CA ASP A 251 -10.91 -6.80 -32.02
C ASP A 251 -10.79 -8.33 -32.12
N GLY A 252 -11.54 -9.07 -31.27
CA GLY A 252 -11.52 -10.53 -31.20
C GLY A 252 -10.29 -11.14 -30.53
N ASN A 253 -9.42 -10.33 -29.95
CA ASN A 253 -8.34 -10.77 -29.05
C ASN A 253 -8.85 -10.77 -27.62
N GLU A 254 -8.51 -11.79 -26.84
CA GLU A 254 -8.84 -11.86 -25.41
C GLU A 254 -7.60 -12.13 -24.58
N MET A 255 -7.53 -11.54 -23.39
CA MET A 255 -6.46 -11.78 -22.43
C MET A 255 -7.03 -11.94 -21.03
N PHE A 256 -6.68 -13.05 -20.38
CA PHE A 256 -7.07 -13.37 -19.00
C PHE A 256 -5.86 -13.31 -18.11
N PHE A 257 -5.92 -12.53 -17.03
CA PHE A 257 -4.82 -12.35 -16.08
C PHE A 257 -5.02 -13.21 -14.84
N PHE A 258 -3.95 -13.73 -14.29
CA PHE A 258 -3.98 -14.46 -13.04
C PHE A 258 -2.92 -13.95 -12.07
N TYR A 259 -3.29 -14.02 -10.79
CA TYR A 259 -2.60 -13.38 -9.69
C TYR A 259 -2.28 -14.41 -8.61
N ASP A 260 -1.32 -14.09 -7.76
CA ASP A 260 -1.02 -14.84 -6.56
C ASP A 260 -1.91 -14.42 -5.37
N GLU A 261 -1.64 -14.98 -4.20
CA GLU A 261 -2.36 -14.72 -2.94
C GLU A 261 -2.20 -13.28 -2.43
N SER A 262 -1.18 -12.57 -2.90
CA SER A 262 -0.93 -11.17 -2.56
C SER A 262 -1.42 -10.19 -3.64
N ASN A 263 -2.21 -10.70 -4.61
CA ASN A 263 -2.68 -9.94 -5.77
C ASN A 263 -1.55 -9.43 -6.68
N ALA A 264 -0.36 -10.05 -6.64
CA ALA A 264 0.70 -9.77 -7.60
C ALA A 264 0.46 -10.58 -8.90
N PRO A 265 0.64 -9.96 -10.08
CA PRO A 265 0.39 -10.65 -11.34
C PRO A 265 1.44 -11.76 -11.57
N ILE A 266 0.96 -12.96 -11.87
CA ILE A 266 1.79 -14.14 -12.18
C ILE A 266 1.91 -14.36 -13.68
N GLY A 267 0.88 -14.01 -14.45
CA GLY A 267 0.87 -14.24 -15.88
C GLY A 267 -0.50 -14.00 -16.51
N PHE A 268 -0.63 -14.45 -17.74
CA PHE A 268 -1.84 -14.31 -18.51
C PHE A 268 -2.04 -15.47 -19.48
N TRP A 269 -3.27 -15.63 -19.92
CA TRP A 269 -3.66 -16.48 -21.04
C TRP A 269 -4.17 -15.56 -22.15
N TYR A 270 -3.51 -15.59 -23.30
CA TYR A 270 -3.81 -14.76 -24.46
C TYR A 270 -4.41 -15.60 -25.59
N HIS A 271 -5.59 -15.23 -26.02
CA HIS A 271 -6.29 -15.73 -27.17
C HIS A 271 -6.25 -14.67 -28.28
N PRO A 272 -5.37 -14.79 -29.25
CA PRO A 272 -5.36 -13.86 -30.39
C PRO A 272 -6.59 -14.11 -31.28
N ALA A 273 -7.08 -13.07 -31.95
CA ALA A 273 -8.13 -13.17 -32.96
C ALA A 273 -7.78 -14.17 -34.09
N SER A 274 -6.49 -14.41 -34.29
CA SER A 274 -5.99 -15.42 -35.22
C SER A 274 -4.66 -15.99 -34.70
N GLY A 275 -4.43 -17.28 -34.91
CA GLY A 275 -3.21 -17.96 -34.44
C GLY A 275 -3.46 -18.85 -33.22
N SER A 276 -2.38 -19.27 -32.59
CA SER A 276 -2.43 -20.17 -31.42
C SER A 276 -2.48 -19.39 -30.11
N ASN A 277 -3.21 -19.95 -29.14
CA ASN A 277 -3.25 -19.43 -27.78
C ASN A 277 -1.86 -19.46 -27.13
N VAL A 278 -1.58 -18.45 -26.34
CA VAL A 278 -0.31 -18.28 -25.64
C VAL A 278 -0.54 -18.10 -24.15
N THR A 279 0.20 -18.82 -23.33
CA THR A 279 0.27 -18.56 -21.90
C THR A 279 1.62 -17.91 -21.56
N GLY A 280 1.58 -16.69 -21.05
CA GLY A 280 2.76 -15.96 -20.60
C GLY A 280 2.85 -15.93 -19.09
N TYR A 281 4.07 -16.09 -18.55
CA TYR A 281 4.36 -16.01 -17.13
C TYR A 281 5.31 -14.85 -16.86
N TYR A 282 4.98 -14.05 -15.86
CA TYR A 282 5.75 -12.86 -15.50
C TYR A 282 6.97 -13.20 -14.63
N MET A 283 8.10 -12.59 -14.96
CA MET A 283 9.25 -12.46 -14.07
C MET A 283 9.41 -10.99 -13.71
N THR A 284 9.44 -10.72 -12.42
CA THR A 284 9.41 -9.36 -11.87
C THR A 284 10.69 -9.05 -11.11
N THR A 285 10.93 -7.77 -10.84
CA THR A 285 11.82 -7.34 -9.75
C THR A 285 11.15 -7.62 -8.40
N GLN A 286 11.87 -7.47 -7.28
CA GLN A 286 11.24 -7.55 -5.96
C GLN A 286 10.20 -6.45 -5.74
N GLN A 287 10.30 -5.35 -6.50
CA GLN A 287 9.38 -4.22 -6.45
C GLN A 287 8.09 -4.48 -7.25
N GLY A 288 8.03 -5.54 -8.05
CA GLY A 288 6.89 -5.92 -8.88
C GLY A 288 6.94 -5.43 -10.33
N ASP A 289 8.06 -4.85 -10.77
CA ASP A 289 8.23 -4.46 -12.18
C ASP A 289 8.33 -5.70 -13.06
N ILE A 290 7.43 -5.85 -14.02
CA ILE A 290 7.49 -6.94 -14.99
C ILE A 290 8.64 -6.64 -15.96
N THR A 291 9.70 -7.44 -15.91
CA THR A 291 10.89 -7.23 -16.74
C THR A 291 11.04 -8.29 -17.82
N ARG A 292 10.38 -9.44 -17.65
CA ARG A 292 10.44 -10.55 -18.60
C ARG A 292 9.16 -11.36 -18.59
N ILE A 293 8.76 -11.86 -19.75
CA ILE A 293 7.64 -12.79 -19.93
C ILE A 293 8.18 -14.00 -20.67
N GLU A 294 7.90 -15.19 -20.15
CA GLU A 294 8.22 -16.46 -20.81
C GLU A 294 6.97 -17.33 -20.97
N ASP A 295 6.99 -18.18 -21.99
CA ASP A 295 6.02 -19.26 -22.11
C ASP A 295 6.40 -20.47 -21.22
N VAL A 296 5.60 -21.53 -21.26
CA VAL A 296 5.85 -22.77 -20.51
C VAL A 296 7.14 -23.51 -20.93
N ASN A 297 7.62 -23.26 -22.13
CA ASN A 297 8.84 -23.88 -22.67
C ASN A 297 10.10 -23.03 -22.39
N GLY A 298 9.92 -21.86 -21.75
CA GLY A 298 10.99 -20.92 -21.48
C GLY A 298 11.35 -19.99 -22.65
N ASN A 299 10.53 -19.96 -23.70
CA ASN A 299 10.71 -18.99 -24.77
C ASN A 299 10.34 -17.59 -24.29
N VAL A 300 11.19 -16.62 -24.59
CA VAL A 300 10.98 -15.22 -24.21
C VAL A 300 9.94 -14.59 -25.10
N LEU A 301 8.82 -14.18 -24.53
CA LEU A 301 7.72 -13.52 -25.22
C LEU A 301 7.84 -12.01 -25.19
N ALA A 302 8.38 -11.45 -24.12
CA ALA A 302 8.67 -10.03 -23.99
C ALA A 302 9.76 -9.76 -22.95
N THR A 303 10.45 -8.63 -23.11
CA THR A 303 11.33 -8.02 -22.10
C THR A 303 11.07 -6.53 -22.01
N TYR A 304 11.31 -5.95 -20.81
CA TYR A 304 11.12 -4.52 -20.55
C TYR A 304 12.24 -4.01 -19.66
N GLU A 305 12.68 -2.79 -19.92
CA GLU A 305 13.61 -2.02 -19.10
C GLU A 305 12.96 -0.68 -18.73
N TYR A 306 13.10 -0.28 -17.47
CA TYR A 306 12.50 0.94 -16.94
C TYR A 306 13.55 1.80 -16.25
N ASP A 307 13.33 3.11 -16.24
CA ASP A 307 14.05 4.00 -15.33
C ASP A 307 13.49 3.88 -13.89
N ALA A 308 14.09 4.60 -12.96
CA ALA A 308 13.68 4.59 -11.56
C ALA A 308 12.21 5.00 -11.33
N TRP A 309 11.63 5.76 -12.26
CA TRP A 309 10.25 6.25 -12.21
C TRP A 309 9.28 5.44 -13.07
N GLY A 310 9.73 4.34 -13.66
CA GLY A 310 8.88 3.47 -14.46
C GLY A 310 8.68 3.90 -15.91
N LYS A 311 9.42 4.93 -16.38
CA LYS A 311 9.44 5.25 -17.80
C LYS A 311 10.09 4.10 -18.55
N LEU A 312 9.41 3.61 -19.59
CA LEU A 312 9.93 2.55 -20.43
C LEU A 312 11.15 3.04 -21.21
N ILE A 313 12.30 2.38 -20.99
CA ILE A 313 13.57 2.64 -21.69
C ILE A 313 13.61 1.83 -22.99
N SER A 314 13.32 0.53 -22.87
CA SER A 314 13.30 -0.39 -24.01
C SER A 314 12.33 -1.54 -23.79
N SER A 315 11.87 -2.12 -24.87
CA SER A 315 11.10 -3.36 -24.85
C SER A 315 11.38 -4.18 -26.10
N SER A 316 11.29 -5.51 -25.99
CA SER A 316 11.45 -6.41 -27.11
C SER A 316 10.59 -7.67 -26.93
N GLY A 317 10.37 -8.41 -28.02
CA GLY A 317 9.60 -9.65 -28.05
C GLY A 317 8.22 -9.51 -28.68
N SER A 318 7.63 -10.65 -29.07
CA SER A 318 6.38 -10.71 -29.85
C SER A 318 5.15 -10.17 -29.08
N LEU A 319 5.16 -10.24 -27.74
CA LEU A 319 4.07 -9.75 -26.90
C LEU A 319 4.41 -8.46 -26.14
N ALA A 320 5.55 -7.83 -26.47
CA ALA A 320 5.99 -6.64 -25.75
C ALA A 320 5.04 -5.43 -25.86
N THR A 321 4.35 -5.29 -26.99
CA THR A 321 3.33 -4.24 -27.20
C THR A 321 1.92 -4.67 -26.78
N ILE A 322 1.66 -5.98 -26.76
CA ILE A 322 0.34 -6.56 -26.46
C ILE A 322 0.10 -6.61 -24.96
N ASN A 323 1.12 -7.00 -24.18
CA ASN A 323 0.98 -7.07 -22.72
C ASN A 323 0.85 -5.67 -22.10
N PRO A 324 -0.27 -5.40 -21.40
CA PRO A 324 -0.48 -4.08 -20.80
C PRO A 324 0.13 -3.94 -19.40
N LEU A 325 0.32 -5.04 -18.65
CA LEU A 325 0.86 -4.97 -17.29
C LEU A 325 2.39 -4.82 -17.35
N ARG A 326 2.94 -3.77 -16.74
CA ARG A 326 4.36 -3.42 -16.86
C ARG A 326 4.99 -3.03 -15.51
N TYR A 327 5.46 -1.80 -15.37
CA TYR A 327 6.05 -1.26 -14.13
C TYR A 327 5.11 -1.43 -12.95
N ARG A 328 5.56 -2.02 -11.86
CA ARG A 328 4.76 -2.36 -10.65
C ARG A 328 3.52 -3.25 -10.93
N GLY A 329 3.44 -3.87 -12.12
CA GLY A 329 2.24 -4.56 -12.56
C GLY A 329 1.08 -3.64 -12.94
N TYR A 330 1.31 -2.33 -13.07
CA TYR A 330 0.28 -1.37 -13.49
C TYR A 330 -0.08 -1.52 -14.96
N TYR A 331 -1.29 -1.14 -15.28
CA TYR A 331 -1.78 -1.11 -16.66
C TYR A 331 -1.18 0.08 -17.42
N TYR A 332 -0.41 -0.18 -18.46
CA TYR A 332 0.21 0.82 -19.31
C TYR A 332 -0.62 1.07 -20.56
N ASP A 333 -1.07 2.31 -20.73
CA ASP A 333 -1.72 2.77 -21.95
C ASP A 333 -0.65 3.23 -22.95
N THR A 334 -0.38 2.41 -23.97
CA THR A 334 0.72 2.64 -24.94
C THR A 334 0.54 3.92 -25.76
N GLU A 335 -0.69 4.33 -26.00
CA GLU A 335 -1.06 5.51 -26.79
C GLU A 335 -0.83 6.82 -26.06
N THR A 336 -1.06 6.84 -24.74
CA THR A 336 -0.84 8.02 -23.88
C THR A 336 0.48 7.97 -23.12
N GLU A 337 1.09 6.79 -23.03
CA GLU A 337 2.27 6.47 -22.23
C GLU A 337 2.07 6.72 -20.72
N LEU A 338 0.80 6.65 -20.26
CA LEU A 338 0.41 6.76 -18.86
C LEU A 338 0.18 5.38 -18.25
N TYR A 339 0.37 5.26 -16.96
CA TYR A 339 -0.09 4.13 -16.18
C TYR A 339 -1.45 4.44 -15.57
N TYR A 340 -2.42 3.53 -15.76
CA TYR A 340 -3.71 3.57 -15.09
C TYR A 340 -3.64 2.77 -13.78
N LEU A 341 -3.84 3.43 -12.65
CA LEU A 341 -3.81 2.87 -11.30
C LEU A 341 -5.20 2.88 -10.65
N SER A 342 -6.23 2.44 -11.36
CA SER A 342 -7.63 2.38 -10.94
C SER A 342 -8.25 3.74 -10.58
N ASN A 343 -7.64 4.53 -9.71
CA ASN A 343 -8.15 5.84 -9.26
C ASN A 343 -7.49 7.03 -9.94
N ARG A 344 -6.25 6.90 -10.37
CA ARG A 344 -5.45 7.99 -10.95
C ARG A 344 -4.67 7.53 -12.17
N TYR A 345 -4.17 8.50 -12.91
CA TYR A 345 -3.22 8.29 -14.01
C TYR A 345 -1.83 8.80 -13.58
N TYR A 346 -0.84 7.93 -13.70
CA TYR A 346 0.56 8.23 -13.39
C TYR A 346 1.35 8.44 -14.68
N ASP A 347 2.07 9.56 -14.76
CA ASP A 347 2.97 9.85 -15.87
C ASP A 347 4.42 9.58 -15.44
N PRO A 348 5.05 8.52 -15.96
CA PRO A 348 6.44 8.20 -15.61
C PRO A 348 7.45 9.17 -16.22
N LYS A 349 7.10 9.92 -17.28
CA LYS A 349 7.95 10.96 -17.86
C LYS A 349 8.03 12.19 -16.95
N VAL A 350 6.92 12.52 -16.31
CA VAL A 350 6.80 13.67 -15.41
C VAL A 350 7.02 13.25 -13.96
N SER A 351 7.11 11.93 -13.69
CA SER A 351 7.40 11.35 -12.38
C SER A 351 6.36 11.68 -11.31
N ARG A 352 5.09 11.84 -11.71
CA ARG A 352 3.98 12.18 -10.80
C ARG A 352 2.62 11.78 -11.35
N PHE A 353 1.62 11.77 -10.50
CA PHE A 353 0.23 11.69 -10.95
C PHE A 353 -0.16 12.96 -11.73
N ILE A 354 -0.94 12.80 -12.80
CA ILE A 354 -1.40 13.93 -13.61
C ILE A 354 -2.60 14.65 -12.99
N ASN A 355 -3.40 13.94 -12.19
CA ASN A 355 -4.57 14.46 -11.47
C ASN A 355 -4.38 14.33 -9.96
N ALA A 356 -5.04 15.19 -9.21
CA ALA A 356 -4.98 15.19 -7.75
C ALA A 356 -5.59 13.93 -7.16
N ASP A 357 -5.13 13.54 -5.99
CA ASP A 357 -5.79 12.52 -5.17
C ASP A 357 -7.19 12.98 -4.73
N SER A 358 -8.01 12.04 -4.26
CA SER A 358 -9.36 12.36 -3.81
C SER A 358 -9.35 13.36 -2.64
N THR A 359 -10.41 14.13 -2.49
CA THR A 359 -10.57 15.05 -1.34
C THR A 359 -10.57 14.32 0.00
N ASP A 360 -10.89 13.03 -0.01
CA ASP A 360 -10.79 12.18 1.18
C ASP A 360 -9.33 11.99 1.63
N ALA A 361 -8.38 11.98 0.70
CA ALA A 361 -6.95 12.00 0.99
C ALA A 361 -6.53 13.27 1.75
N VAL A 362 -7.10 14.42 1.39
CA VAL A 362 -6.88 15.71 2.07
C VAL A 362 -7.40 15.69 3.50
N LEU A 363 -8.58 15.10 3.71
CA LEU A 363 -9.23 15.04 5.02
C LEU A 363 -8.54 14.05 5.98
N SER A 364 -7.82 13.07 5.47
CA SER A 364 -7.04 12.10 6.27
C SER A 364 -5.66 12.61 6.65
N ALA A 365 -5.15 13.60 5.94
CA ALA A 365 -3.88 14.21 6.24
C ALA A 365 -3.94 15.03 7.53
N ASN A 366 -2.93 14.90 8.39
CA ASN A 366 -2.87 15.62 9.67
C ASN A 366 -2.50 17.10 9.56
N GLY A 367 -2.66 17.66 8.43
CA GLY A 367 -2.52 19.06 8.11
C GLY A 367 -2.64 19.19 6.61
N LEU A 368 -3.53 20.08 6.18
CA LEU A 368 -3.72 20.49 4.78
C LEU A 368 -2.41 20.90 4.05
N TYR A 369 -1.29 20.98 4.77
CA TYR A 369 -0.04 21.54 4.28
C TYR A 369 1.09 20.52 4.07
N ASP A 370 0.92 19.26 4.53
CA ASP A 370 2.05 18.30 4.58
C ASP A 370 1.99 17.20 3.52
N GLN A 371 0.97 17.15 2.66
CA GLN A 371 0.86 16.11 1.64
C GLN A 371 0.72 16.67 0.24
N ASN A 372 1.66 16.26 -0.61
CA ASN A 372 1.62 16.53 -2.03
C ASN A 372 0.63 15.57 -2.73
N LEU A 373 -0.53 16.08 -3.15
CA LEU A 373 -1.62 15.29 -3.74
C LEU A 373 -1.27 14.67 -5.11
N PHE A 374 -0.13 15.03 -5.68
CA PHE A 374 0.31 14.56 -6.99
C PHE A 374 1.59 13.72 -6.91
N ALA A 375 2.25 13.67 -5.75
CA ALA A 375 3.49 12.92 -5.61
C ALA A 375 3.23 11.42 -5.73
N TYR A 376 4.06 10.75 -6.53
CA TYR A 376 4.08 9.30 -6.61
C TYR A 376 5.03 8.76 -5.55
N CYS A 377 4.52 7.88 -4.68
CA CYS A 377 5.30 7.18 -3.66
C CYS A 377 6.15 8.09 -2.75
N ASP A 378 5.68 9.31 -2.41
CA ASP A 378 6.44 10.32 -1.67
C ASP A 378 7.84 10.61 -2.25
N ASN A 379 7.96 10.58 -3.55
CA ASN A 379 9.23 10.72 -4.29
C ASN A 379 10.27 9.62 -4.00
N ASN A 380 9.83 8.44 -3.55
CA ASN A 380 10.67 7.25 -3.42
C ASN A 380 10.10 6.07 -4.22
N PRO A 381 10.14 6.13 -5.56
CA PRO A 381 9.55 5.13 -6.44
C PRO A 381 10.29 3.79 -6.39
N VAL A 382 11.55 3.76 -5.90
CA VAL A 382 12.37 2.55 -5.82
C VAL A 382 11.92 1.65 -4.67
N MET A 383 11.59 2.24 -3.51
CA MET A 383 11.21 1.49 -2.31
C MET A 383 9.71 1.27 -2.18
N ARG A 384 8.89 2.09 -2.83
CA ARG A 384 7.44 2.14 -2.63
C ARG A 384 6.69 1.85 -3.92
N ALA A 385 5.44 1.40 -3.78
CA ALA A 385 4.49 1.22 -4.86
C ALA A 385 3.13 1.74 -4.41
N ASP A 386 2.34 2.28 -5.34
CA ASP A 386 0.96 2.69 -5.11
C ASP A 386 0.05 1.77 -5.92
N ASN A 387 -0.45 0.71 -5.31
CA ASN A 387 -1.16 -0.36 -6.02
C ASN A 387 -2.55 0.02 -6.53
N GLU A 388 -3.13 1.12 -6.08
CA GLU A 388 -4.52 1.50 -6.37
C GLU A 388 -4.65 2.94 -6.90
N GLY A 389 -3.55 3.65 -7.03
CA GLY A 389 -3.57 5.08 -7.36
C GLY A 389 -4.22 5.92 -6.26
N GLY A 390 -4.18 5.42 -5.03
CA GLY A 390 -4.67 6.03 -3.81
C GLY A 390 -3.60 5.92 -2.71
N PHE A 391 -4.02 6.11 -1.47
CA PHE A 391 -3.10 6.21 -0.35
C PHE A 391 -2.36 4.88 -0.02
N TRP A 392 -1.10 4.73 -0.43
CA TRP A 392 -0.25 3.56 -0.14
C TRP A 392 -0.11 3.25 1.37
N HIS A 393 -0.22 4.24 2.26
CA HIS A 393 -0.12 4.06 3.71
C HIS A 393 -1.33 3.32 4.34
N ILE A 394 -2.43 3.13 3.63
CA ILE A 394 -3.54 2.30 4.10
C ILE A 394 -3.06 0.86 4.33
N VAL A 395 -2.37 0.27 3.33
CA VAL A 395 -1.82 -1.09 3.43
C VAL A 395 -0.66 -1.14 4.44
N ALA A 396 0.22 -0.14 4.41
CA ALA A 396 1.30 -0.02 5.38
C ALA A 396 0.76 0.15 6.81
N GLY A 397 -0.30 0.93 7.01
CA GLY A 397 -0.96 1.11 8.29
C GLY A 397 -1.50 -0.20 8.86
N ALA A 398 -2.18 -0.99 8.05
CA ALA A 398 -2.70 -2.30 8.45
C ALA A 398 -1.57 -3.28 8.83
N ALA A 399 -0.52 -3.37 8.02
CA ALA A 399 0.63 -4.23 8.30
C ALA A 399 1.38 -3.82 9.58
N VAL A 400 1.64 -2.53 9.76
CA VAL A 400 2.27 -2.00 10.98
C VAL A 400 1.37 -2.21 12.18
N GLY A 401 0.05 -1.98 12.04
CA GLY A 401 -0.92 -2.23 13.11
C GLY A 401 -0.95 -3.69 13.56
N ALA A 402 -0.91 -4.64 12.62
CA ALA A 402 -0.84 -6.07 12.93
C ALA A 402 0.42 -6.41 13.76
N VAL A 403 1.59 -5.92 13.35
CA VAL A 403 2.86 -6.14 14.07
C VAL A 403 2.80 -5.54 15.47
N ILE A 404 2.27 -4.33 15.62
CA ILE A 404 2.11 -3.67 16.92
C ILE A 404 1.15 -4.46 17.79
N GLY A 405 0.02 -4.93 17.27
CA GLY A 405 -0.96 -5.74 17.98
C GLY A 405 -0.34 -7.04 18.53
N VAL A 406 0.40 -7.76 17.69
CA VAL A 406 1.10 -9.00 18.10
C VAL A 406 2.13 -8.72 19.20
N LEU A 407 2.97 -7.69 19.04
CA LEU A 407 3.97 -7.33 20.05
C LEU A 407 3.33 -6.89 21.37
N ALA A 408 2.24 -6.14 21.31
CA ALA A 408 1.49 -5.71 22.48
C ALA A 408 0.89 -6.91 23.23
N GLN A 409 0.30 -7.88 22.50
CA GLN A 409 -0.24 -9.10 23.10
C GLN A 409 0.85 -9.97 23.71
N ALA A 410 1.94 -10.22 22.98
CA ALA A 410 3.06 -10.99 23.51
C ALA A 410 3.65 -10.36 24.80
N THR A 411 3.76 -9.02 24.83
CA THR A 411 4.19 -8.28 26.03
C THR A 411 3.18 -8.45 27.17
N THR A 412 1.88 -8.38 26.87
CA THR A 412 0.82 -8.58 27.86
C THR A 412 0.86 -9.99 28.44
N ASN A 413 1.02 -11.02 27.58
CA ASN A 413 1.10 -12.41 28.00
C ASN A 413 2.32 -12.65 28.91
N LEU A 414 3.48 -12.09 28.52
CA LEU A 414 4.68 -12.15 29.36
C LEU A 414 4.49 -11.50 30.74
N LEU A 415 3.82 -10.33 30.79
CA LEU A 415 3.54 -9.62 32.03
C LEU A 415 2.50 -10.33 32.90
N SER A 416 1.55 -11.07 32.30
CA SER A 416 0.53 -11.85 33.00
C SER A 416 0.95 -13.28 33.35
N GLY A 417 2.13 -13.73 32.87
CA GLY A 417 2.61 -15.09 33.12
C GLY A 417 1.92 -16.16 32.27
N GLU A 418 1.27 -15.77 31.18
CA GLU A 418 0.66 -16.66 30.19
C GLU A 418 1.66 -17.06 29.11
N ASP A 419 1.30 -18.08 28.33
CA ASP A 419 2.10 -18.45 27.15
C ASP A 419 2.16 -17.25 26.18
N ILE A 420 3.37 -16.91 25.73
CA ILE A 420 3.64 -15.75 24.88
C ILE A 420 2.85 -15.78 23.56
N THR A 421 2.45 -16.97 23.12
CA THR A 421 1.72 -17.19 21.88
C THR A 421 0.20 -17.09 22.01
N THR A 422 -0.32 -16.99 23.24
CA THR A 422 -1.76 -16.92 23.48
C THR A 422 -2.38 -15.69 22.82
N ASP A 423 -3.47 -15.89 22.08
CA ASP A 423 -4.29 -14.85 21.43
C ASP A 423 -3.55 -13.90 20.47
N LEU A 424 -2.32 -14.23 20.01
CA LEU A 424 -1.56 -13.39 19.08
C LEU A 424 -2.32 -13.12 17.77
N TRP A 425 -3.06 -14.10 17.26
CA TRP A 425 -3.84 -13.96 16.02
C TRP A 425 -4.97 -12.93 16.15
N LYS A 426 -5.66 -12.90 17.31
CA LYS A 426 -6.70 -11.90 17.58
C LYS A 426 -6.11 -10.49 17.55
N SER A 427 -4.98 -10.33 18.21
CA SER A 427 -4.29 -9.04 18.28
C SER A 427 -3.64 -8.63 16.96
N ALA A 428 -3.24 -9.59 16.12
CA ALA A 428 -2.81 -9.31 14.75
C ALA A 428 -3.96 -8.73 13.92
N ILE A 429 -5.14 -9.35 13.95
CA ILE A 429 -6.31 -8.88 13.20
C ILE A 429 -6.81 -7.55 13.74
N THR A 430 -6.99 -7.40 15.05
CA THR A 430 -7.45 -6.13 15.63
C THR A 430 -6.46 -5.01 15.44
N GLY A 431 -5.16 -5.29 15.53
CA GLY A 431 -4.08 -4.35 15.23
C GLY A 431 -4.07 -3.94 13.75
N ALA A 432 -4.22 -4.89 12.81
CA ALA A 432 -4.32 -4.61 11.38
C ALA A 432 -5.52 -3.71 11.07
N VAL A 433 -6.69 -4.03 11.63
CA VAL A 433 -7.91 -3.23 11.46
C VAL A 433 -7.74 -1.84 12.07
N GLY A 434 -7.11 -1.72 13.23
CA GLY A 434 -6.79 -0.45 13.87
C GLY A 434 -5.82 0.39 13.04
N GLY A 435 -4.77 -0.22 12.51
CA GLY A 435 -3.80 0.42 11.63
C GLY A 435 -4.42 0.84 10.29
N PHE A 436 -5.26 -0.02 9.70
CA PHE A 436 -6.06 0.32 8.53
C PHE A 436 -6.98 1.52 8.81
N ALA A 437 -7.78 1.48 9.88
CA ALA A 437 -8.68 2.56 10.25
C ALA A 437 -7.93 3.88 10.54
N ALA A 438 -6.75 3.79 11.15
CA ALA A 438 -5.89 4.94 11.41
C ALA A 438 -5.28 5.55 10.15
N SER A 439 -5.10 4.74 9.12
CA SER A 439 -4.56 5.18 7.82
C SER A 439 -5.62 5.57 6.80
N THR A 440 -6.91 5.39 7.13
CA THR A 440 -8.03 5.81 6.28
C THR A 440 -8.57 7.19 6.66
N THR A 441 -9.41 7.74 5.81
CA THR A 441 -10.09 9.02 5.98
C THR A 441 -11.22 9.01 7.00
N MET A 442 -11.44 7.89 7.67
CA MET A 442 -12.51 7.77 8.66
C MET A 442 -12.34 8.82 9.75
N GLY A 443 -13.33 9.67 9.90
CA GLY A 443 -13.38 10.59 11.02
C GLY A 443 -13.30 9.84 12.36
N TYR A 444 -12.93 10.54 13.41
CA TYR A 444 -12.71 10.00 14.77
C TYR A 444 -13.78 8.96 15.21
N LEU A 445 -15.06 9.24 14.99
CA LEU A 445 -16.15 8.33 15.31
C LEU A 445 -16.14 7.06 14.43
N GLY A 446 -15.69 7.17 13.18
CA GLY A 446 -15.55 6.04 12.27
C GLY A 446 -14.44 5.08 12.75
N VAL A 447 -13.29 5.60 13.16
CA VAL A 447 -12.18 4.80 13.72
C VAL A 447 -12.62 4.06 15.00
N VAL A 448 -13.35 4.74 15.87
CA VAL A 448 -13.92 4.12 17.09
C VAL A 448 -14.89 2.98 16.75
N ALA A 449 -15.83 3.24 15.84
CA ALA A 449 -16.82 2.26 15.44
C ALA A 449 -16.21 1.05 14.73
N TRP A 450 -15.20 1.30 13.89
CA TRP A 450 -14.50 0.25 13.13
C TRP A 450 -13.69 -0.67 14.04
N ASN A 451 -12.89 -0.10 14.96
CA ASN A 451 -12.14 -0.90 15.95
C ASN A 451 -13.06 -1.69 16.88
N ALA A 452 -14.14 -1.07 17.34
CA ALA A 452 -15.14 -1.75 18.16
C ALA A 452 -15.79 -2.91 17.40
N GLY A 453 -16.20 -2.70 16.15
CA GLY A 453 -16.80 -3.72 15.29
C GLY A 453 -15.86 -4.89 15.02
N ALA A 454 -14.60 -4.60 14.73
CA ALA A 454 -13.59 -5.63 14.46
C ALA A 454 -13.34 -6.51 15.70
N ALA A 455 -13.18 -5.92 16.87
CA ALA A 455 -12.99 -6.69 18.10
C ALA A 455 -14.21 -7.59 18.42
N MET A 456 -15.44 -7.09 18.21
CA MET A 456 -16.64 -7.90 18.36
C MET A 456 -16.69 -9.10 17.40
N VAL A 457 -16.32 -8.90 16.14
CA VAL A 457 -16.28 -9.98 15.13
C VAL A 457 -15.20 -11.01 15.50
N VAL A 458 -14.01 -10.57 15.86
CA VAL A 458 -12.90 -11.45 16.24
C VAL A 458 -13.27 -12.29 17.46
N GLU A 459 -13.89 -11.70 18.49
CA GLU A 459 -14.31 -12.42 19.69
C GLU A 459 -15.46 -13.40 19.38
N THR A 460 -16.40 -13.02 18.52
CA THR A 460 -17.46 -13.94 18.06
C THR A 460 -16.89 -15.16 17.33
N ILE A 461 -15.87 -14.95 16.48
CA ILE A 461 -15.19 -16.04 15.77
C ILE A 461 -14.44 -16.93 16.77
N ASP A 462 -13.75 -16.35 17.73
CA ASP A 462 -13.01 -17.10 18.72
C ASP A 462 -13.92 -17.98 19.57
N GLU A 463 -14.99 -17.43 20.16
CA GLU A 463 -15.95 -18.20 20.96
C GLU A 463 -16.61 -19.33 20.13
N ALA A 464 -17.08 -19.01 18.90
CA ALA A 464 -17.83 -19.95 18.08
C ALA A 464 -16.97 -21.06 17.44
N PHE A 465 -15.77 -20.73 16.96
CA PHE A 465 -14.99 -21.62 16.09
C PHE A 465 -13.69 -22.11 16.70
N VAL A 466 -13.04 -21.33 17.55
CA VAL A 466 -11.76 -21.70 18.18
C VAL A 466 -12.00 -22.39 19.51
N GLN A 467 -12.73 -21.75 20.42
CA GLN A 467 -13.03 -22.30 21.73
C GLN A 467 -14.23 -23.27 21.73
N LYS A 468 -15.10 -23.16 20.70
CA LYS A 468 -16.33 -23.93 20.56
C LYS A 468 -17.28 -23.78 21.77
N GLU A 469 -17.27 -22.61 22.35
CA GLU A 469 -18.13 -22.24 23.48
C GLU A 469 -19.39 -21.50 22.98
N PRO A 470 -20.46 -21.45 23.78
CA PRO A 470 -21.62 -20.64 23.46
C PRO A 470 -21.26 -19.15 23.39
N ILE A 471 -21.67 -18.48 22.32
CA ILE A 471 -21.44 -17.06 22.08
C ILE A 471 -21.92 -16.24 23.29
N ASN A 472 -21.02 -15.52 23.93
CA ASN A 472 -21.32 -14.67 25.07
C ASN A 472 -21.44 -13.19 24.64
N PRO A 473 -22.68 -12.65 24.53
CA PRO A 473 -22.85 -11.26 24.10
C PRO A 473 -22.21 -10.24 25.07
N GLY A 474 -22.00 -10.59 26.30
CA GLY A 474 -21.39 -9.72 27.32
C GLY A 474 -19.89 -9.53 27.05
N THR A 475 -19.16 -10.61 26.78
CA THR A 475 -17.73 -10.58 26.41
C THR A 475 -17.52 -9.80 25.13
N ILE A 476 -18.28 -10.14 24.07
CA ILE A 476 -18.20 -9.51 22.74
C ILE A 476 -18.41 -7.99 22.84
N LEU A 477 -19.42 -7.54 23.54
CA LEU A 477 -19.70 -6.11 23.73
C LEU A 477 -18.61 -5.41 24.54
N THR A 478 -18.07 -6.09 25.56
CA THR A 478 -16.99 -5.55 26.38
C THR A 478 -15.72 -5.31 25.56
N GLU A 479 -15.32 -6.29 24.76
CA GLU A 479 -14.17 -6.17 23.85
C GLU A 479 -14.38 -5.05 22.83
N GLY A 480 -15.56 -4.97 22.22
CA GLY A 480 -15.88 -3.90 21.28
C GLY A 480 -15.78 -2.50 21.89
N VAL A 481 -16.27 -2.31 23.12
CA VAL A 481 -16.20 -1.01 23.83
C VAL A 481 -14.75 -0.65 24.16
N ILE A 482 -13.98 -1.63 24.64
CA ILE A 482 -12.57 -1.44 24.99
C ILE A 482 -11.75 -1.12 23.74
N ALA A 483 -11.86 -1.92 22.68
CA ALA A 483 -11.15 -1.69 21.43
C ALA A 483 -11.50 -0.35 20.79
N GLY A 484 -12.79 0.04 20.82
CA GLY A 484 -13.23 1.35 20.34
C GLY A 484 -12.62 2.51 21.12
N ALA A 485 -12.54 2.40 22.44
CA ALA A 485 -11.96 3.43 23.30
C ALA A 485 -10.44 3.59 23.09
N PHE A 486 -9.71 2.47 22.91
CA PHE A 486 -8.26 2.48 22.69
C PHE A 486 -7.84 2.73 21.23
N GLY A 487 -8.65 2.34 20.25
CA GLY A 487 -8.39 2.63 18.84
C GLY A 487 -8.25 4.13 18.56
N VAL A 488 -8.93 4.94 19.33
CA VAL A 488 -8.78 6.41 19.30
C VAL A 488 -7.40 6.88 19.76
N MET A 489 -6.79 6.19 20.71
CA MET A 489 -5.52 6.61 21.30
C MET A 489 -4.32 6.17 20.46
N GLY A 490 -4.45 5.05 19.73
CA GLY A 490 -3.40 4.50 18.85
C GLY A 490 -3.33 5.15 17.47
N GLY A 491 -4.46 5.62 16.95
CA GLY A 491 -4.57 6.05 15.54
C GLY A 491 -4.09 7.45 15.20
N ARG A 492 -3.74 8.31 16.18
CA ARG A 492 -3.27 9.69 15.91
C ARG A 492 -2.21 10.11 16.91
N GLY A 493 -0.96 9.86 16.60
CA GLY A 493 0.16 10.35 17.37
C GLY A 493 0.60 11.72 16.90
N ASN A 494 0.21 12.74 17.57
CA ASN A 494 1.06 13.87 17.92
C ASN A 494 0.49 14.56 19.15
N GLY A 495 0.77 13.98 20.27
CA GLY A 495 0.37 14.60 21.50
C GLY A 495 1.48 15.47 22.06
N SER A 496 1.21 16.74 22.25
CA SER A 496 1.85 17.47 23.31
C SER A 496 1.66 16.67 24.63
N ARG A 497 2.54 16.82 25.60
CA ARG A 497 2.40 16.18 26.95
C ARG A 497 1.00 16.35 27.56
N SER A 498 0.26 17.36 27.15
CA SER A 498 -1.11 17.63 27.58
C SER A 498 -2.15 16.64 27.02
N LEU A 499 -2.02 16.23 25.74
CA LEU A 499 -2.92 15.25 25.10
C LEU A 499 -2.72 13.84 25.65
N PHE A 500 -1.49 13.45 25.93
CA PHE A 500 -1.21 12.19 26.62
C PHE A 500 -1.83 12.14 28.01
N ARG A 501 -1.71 13.22 28.80
CA ARG A 501 -2.37 13.30 30.11
C ARG A 501 -3.89 13.29 30.00
N PHE A 502 -4.45 13.94 28.96
CA PHE A 502 -5.89 13.96 28.73
C PHE A 502 -6.39 12.57 28.31
N GLY A 503 -5.78 11.92 27.34
CA GLY A 503 -6.12 10.56 26.89
C GLY A 503 -6.04 9.56 28.04
N LYS A 504 -4.93 9.53 28.79
CA LYS A 504 -4.72 8.69 29.97
C LYS A 504 -5.83 8.91 31.03
N ARG A 505 -6.13 10.16 31.36
CA ARG A 505 -7.14 10.51 32.34
C ARG A 505 -8.54 10.10 31.92
N THR A 506 -8.86 10.29 30.64
CA THR A 506 -10.15 9.95 30.03
C THR A 506 -10.37 8.45 30.04
N THR A 507 -9.41 7.68 29.53
CA THR A 507 -9.48 6.22 29.46
C THR A 507 -9.59 5.60 30.86
N THR A 508 -8.73 6.04 31.79
CA THR A 508 -8.79 5.56 33.18
C THR A 508 -10.17 5.85 33.81
N ASN A 509 -10.76 7.00 33.53
CA ASN A 509 -12.07 7.34 34.09
C ASN A 509 -13.22 6.56 33.44
N VAL A 510 -13.18 6.35 32.10
CA VAL A 510 -14.18 5.54 31.39
C VAL A 510 -14.14 4.10 31.87
N VAL A 511 -12.95 3.51 31.95
CA VAL A 511 -12.77 2.11 32.42
C VAL A 511 -13.17 1.96 33.88
N LYS A 512 -12.68 2.81 34.77
CA LYS A 512 -13.08 2.78 36.18
C LYS A 512 -14.60 2.88 36.38
N ARG A 513 -15.24 3.76 35.57
CA ARG A 513 -16.69 3.94 35.63
C ARG A 513 -17.44 2.73 35.06
N ALA A 514 -17.00 2.17 33.94
CA ALA A 514 -17.60 0.97 33.34
C ALA A 514 -17.48 -0.25 34.27
N VAL A 515 -16.29 -0.50 34.80
CA VAL A 515 -16.03 -1.61 35.74
C VAL A 515 -16.85 -1.44 37.04
N ASN A 516 -16.84 -0.24 37.63
CA ASN A 516 -17.57 0.02 38.89
C ASN A 516 -19.09 -0.08 38.68
N VAL A 517 -19.65 0.41 37.59
CA VAL A 517 -21.08 0.32 37.29
C VAL A 517 -21.47 -1.10 36.91
N SER A 518 -20.62 -1.82 36.15
CA SER A 518 -20.87 -3.22 35.80
C SER A 518 -20.89 -4.14 37.02
N SER A 519 -20.02 -3.90 37.99
CA SER A 519 -19.96 -4.69 39.24
C SER A 519 -21.17 -4.45 40.16
N HIS A 520 -21.80 -3.27 40.12
CA HIS A 520 -22.90 -2.90 41.05
C HIS A 520 -24.28 -2.94 40.40
N LYS A 521 -24.41 -2.71 39.11
CA LYS A 521 -25.70 -2.54 38.41
C LYS A 521 -25.89 -3.45 37.19
N GLY A 522 -24.95 -4.37 36.97
CA GLY A 522 -24.98 -5.30 35.86
C GLY A 522 -24.40 -4.72 34.52
N ILE A 523 -23.94 -5.63 33.68
CA ILE A 523 -23.15 -5.34 32.48
C ILE A 523 -23.86 -4.37 31.49
N LYS A 524 -25.19 -4.54 31.29
CA LYS A 524 -25.95 -3.66 30.37
C LYS A 524 -25.93 -2.18 30.79
N VAL A 525 -25.99 -1.90 32.10
CA VAL A 525 -25.97 -0.53 32.62
C VAL A 525 -24.56 0.04 32.58
N GLY A 526 -23.54 -0.77 32.86
CA GLY A 526 -22.13 -0.40 32.73
C GLY A 526 -21.75 -0.02 31.29
N LEU A 527 -22.24 -0.78 30.31
CA LEU A 527 -22.05 -0.51 28.90
C LEU A 527 -22.75 0.78 28.45
N SER A 528 -23.96 1.05 28.94
CA SER A 528 -24.67 2.30 28.64
C SER A 528 -23.90 3.53 29.14
N GLU A 529 -23.34 3.43 30.37
CA GLU A 529 -22.53 4.52 30.94
C GLU A 529 -21.17 4.66 30.26
N ALA A 530 -20.52 3.57 29.85
CA ALA A 530 -19.31 3.61 29.06
C ALA A 530 -19.55 4.27 27.68
N LYS A 531 -20.66 3.91 26.99
CA LYS A 531 -21.07 4.54 25.72
C LYS A 531 -21.30 6.04 25.87
N LYS A 532 -21.99 6.47 26.93
CA LYS A 532 -22.21 7.91 27.21
C LYS A 532 -20.90 8.64 27.48
N ALA A 533 -20.01 8.03 28.27
CA ALA A 533 -18.70 8.60 28.56
C ALA A 533 -17.84 8.71 27.31
N VAL A 534 -17.73 7.67 26.48
CA VAL A 534 -17.02 7.70 25.20
C VAL A 534 -17.57 8.79 24.27
N THR A 535 -18.91 8.88 24.14
CA THR A 535 -19.57 9.91 23.31
C THR A 535 -19.30 11.32 23.82
N TYR A 536 -19.35 11.54 25.15
CA TYR A 536 -19.05 12.83 25.76
C TYR A 536 -17.61 13.25 25.50
N TYR A 537 -16.66 12.38 25.73
CA TYR A 537 -15.24 12.65 25.50
C TYR A 537 -14.90 12.79 24.02
N ALA A 538 -15.54 12.02 23.13
CA ALA A 538 -15.40 12.17 21.69
C ALA A 538 -15.82 13.56 21.21
N ARG A 539 -16.94 14.09 21.73
CA ARG A 539 -17.40 15.47 21.40
C ARG A 539 -16.49 16.55 21.97
N SER A 540 -15.92 16.36 23.16
CA SER A 540 -15.04 17.36 23.78
C SER A 540 -13.63 17.39 23.15
N THR A 541 -13.21 16.28 22.51
CA THR A 541 -11.90 16.17 21.86
C THR A 541 -11.91 16.59 20.40
N SER A 542 -13.05 16.58 19.69
CA SER A 542 -13.12 17.03 18.29
C SER A 542 -12.69 18.50 18.12
N ASN A 543 -12.81 19.32 19.15
CA ASN A 543 -12.36 20.72 19.15
C ASN A 543 -10.86 20.89 19.50
N TYR A 544 -10.14 19.80 19.81
CA TYR A 544 -8.73 19.86 20.28
C TYR A 544 -7.74 19.25 19.31
N TYR A 545 -8.18 18.60 18.20
CA TYR A 545 -7.36 17.79 17.31
C TYR A 545 -6.95 18.46 16.01
N GLU A 546 -6.71 19.74 16.02
CA GLU A 546 -5.94 20.37 14.94
C GLU A 546 -4.46 20.44 15.37
N THR A 547 -3.61 19.79 14.60
CA THR A 547 -2.13 19.90 14.51
C THR A 547 -1.25 18.76 15.05
N ASN A 548 -0.42 18.24 14.12
CA ASN A 548 0.95 17.69 14.17
C ASN A 548 1.17 16.17 14.33
N TYR A 549 1.66 15.56 13.24
CA TYR A 549 2.24 14.20 13.17
C TYR A 549 3.75 14.17 13.43
N ASN A 550 4.23 13.10 14.08
CA ASN A 550 5.65 12.76 14.12
C ASN A 550 5.85 11.28 14.58
N THR A 551 6.99 10.66 14.25
CA THR A 551 7.41 9.27 14.51
C THR A 551 7.24 8.75 15.95
N ARG A 552 6.87 9.59 16.91
CA ARG A 552 6.44 9.21 18.26
C ARG A 552 5.11 8.43 18.32
N SER A 553 4.34 8.40 17.23
CA SER A 553 3.03 7.75 17.15
C SER A 553 3.09 6.23 17.34
N LEU A 554 4.12 5.57 16.82
CA LEU A 554 4.27 4.11 16.93
C LEU A 554 4.48 3.64 18.38
N GLY A 555 5.25 4.38 19.15
CA GLY A 555 5.45 4.09 20.57
C GLY A 555 4.19 4.27 21.40
N TYR A 556 3.33 5.23 21.04
CA TYR A 556 2.03 5.42 21.71
C TYR A 556 1.03 4.33 21.34
N SER A 557 0.99 3.87 20.07
CA SER A 557 0.13 2.77 19.66
C SER A 557 0.45 1.51 20.44
N PHE A 558 1.74 1.14 20.52
CA PHE A 558 2.17 -0.03 21.30
C PHE A 558 1.75 0.03 22.78
N THR A 559 1.98 1.17 23.45
CA THR A 559 1.62 1.32 24.88
C THR A 559 0.10 1.33 25.11
N THR A 560 -0.68 1.86 24.17
CA THR A 560 -2.15 1.85 24.26
C THR A 560 -2.72 0.45 24.02
N ASP A 561 -2.16 -0.33 23.10
CA ASP A 561 -2.58 -1.70 22.83
C ASP A 561 -2.28 -2.63 24.01
N VAL A 562 -1.09 -2.51 24.65
CA VAL A 562 -0.77 -3.23 25.89
C VAL A 562 -1.76 -2.86 27.01
N ALA A 563 -2.07 -1.59 27.16
CA ALA A 563 -3.04 -1.14 28.17
C ALA A 563 -4.46 -1.64 27.87
N ALA A 564 -4.89 -1.66 26.60
CA ALA A 564 -6.17 -2.19 26.17
C ALA A 564 -6.31 -3.68 26.51
N ASN A 565 -5.30 -4.48 26.17
CA ASN A 565 -5.29 -5.92 26.42
C ASN A 565 -5.31 -6.25 27.92
N ILE A 566 -4.57 -5.50 28.74
CA ILE A 566 -4.59 -5.66 30.21
C ILE A 566 -5.98 -5.32 30.77
N VAL A 567 -6.60 -4.24 30.30
CA VAL A 567 -7.93 -3.81 30.74
C VAL A 567 -9.01 -4.81 30.34
N SER A 568 -8.92 -5.33 29.11
CA SER A 568 -9.83 -6.37 28.60
C SER A 568 -9.78 -7.62 29.49
N LYS A 569 -8.58 -8.14 29.77
CA LYS A 569 -8.41 -9.30 30.67
C LYS A 569 -9.00 -9.07 32.06
N ILE A 570 -8.86 -7.86 32.63
CA ILE A 570 -9.45 -7.51 33.93
C ILE A 570 -10.97 -7.43 33.83
N ALA A 571 -11.51 -6.83 32.78
CA ALA A 571 -12.94 -6.64 32.60
C ALA A 571 -13.69 -7.97 32.41
N ASN A 572 -13.05 -8.96 31.79
CA ASN A 572 -13.58 -10.30 31.55
C ASN A 572 -13.36 -11.28 32.75
N GLY A 573 -12.91 -10.78 33.89
CA GLY A 573 -12.76 -11.56 35.11
C GLY A 573 -11.48 -12.40 35.20
N ASN A 574 -10.57 -12.29 34.24
CA ASN A 574 -9.29 -12.99 34.27
C ASN A 574 -8.37 -12.41 35.34
N LYS A 575 -7.81 -13.26 36.19
CA LYS A 575 -6.80 -12.84 37.19
C LYS A 575 -5.45 -12.70 36.48
N ILE A 576 -4.90 -11.49 36.49
CA ILE A 576 -3.51 -11.28 36.08
C ILE A 576 -2.60 -11.73 37.22
N THR A 577 -2.06 -12.94 37.12
CA THR A 577 -1.08 -13.48 38.06
C THR A 577 0.31 -13.12 37.59
N GLY A 578 0.99 -12.19 38.26
CA GLY A 578 2.39 -11.93 38.01
C GLY A 578 3.23 -13.20 38.22
N GLY A 579 4.06 -13.59 37.22
CA GLY A 579 5.08 -14.61 37.42
C GLY A 579 5.98 -14.28 38.62
N ARG A 580 6.65 -15.27 39.24
CA ARG A 580 7.44 -15.22 40.48
C ARG A 580 8.20 -13.91 40.74
N GLY A 581 7.51 -12.94 41.28
CA GLY A 581 7.98 -11.58 41.56
C GLY A 581 6.76 -10.69 41.71
N GLY A 582 5.82 -11.05 42.59
CA GLY A 582 4.49 -10.47 42.76
C GLY A 582 4.41 -8.96 42.52
N ILE A 583 3.87 -8.63 41.41
CA ILE A 583 3.60 -7.23 41.04
C ILE A 583 2.15 -6.96 41.40
N ASN A 584 1.96 -6.16 42.42
CA ASN A 584 0.62 -5.75 42.86
C ASN A 584 -0.01 -4.85 41.80
N VAL A 585 -1.03 -5.36 41.11
CA VAL A 585 -1.70 -4.68 39.97
C VAL A 585 -2.26 -3.30 40.35
N HIS A 586 -2.60 -3.10 41.64
CA HIS A 586 -3.06 -1.79 42.14
C HIS A 586 -2.03 -0.67 42.01
N ASN A 587 -0.75 -1.00 42.09
CA ASN A 587 0.32 0.00 41.98
C ASN A 587 0.83 0.21 40.55
N LYS A 588 0.52 -0.69 39.60
CA LYS A 588 0.98 -0.57 38.19
C LYS A 588 0.02 0.18 37.27
N VAL A 589 -1.26 0.20 37.54
CA VAL A 589 -2.23 1.04 36.81
C VAL A 589 -1.98 2.53 37.07
N SER A 590 -1.22 2.88 38.09
CA SER A 590 -0.80 4.26 38.38
C SER A 590 0.47 4.66 37.62
N LEU A 591 1.19 3.72 36.99
CA LEU A 591 2.45 3.94 36.27
C LEU A 591 2.29 3.95 34.73
N LEU A 592 1.16 3.49 34.22
CA LEU A 592 0.72 3.65 32.84
C LEU A 592 -0.23 4.87 32.74
#